data_cd4c03c8be8da34b8fc588fefd32df88
#
_entry.id   cd4c03c8be8da34b8fc588fefd32df88
#
_cell.length_a   1.000
_cell.length_b   1.000
_cell.length_c   1.000
_cell.angle_alpha   90.00
_cell.angle_beta   90.00
_cell.angle_gamma   90.00
#
_symmetry.space_group_name_H-M   'P 1'
#
loop_
_entity.id
_entity.type
_entity.pdbx_description
1 polymer ?
#
loop_
_entity_poly.entity_id
_entity_poly.type
_entity_poly.pdbx_seq_one_letter_code
_entity_poly.pdbx_strand_id
1 'polypeptide(L)'
;MTSLDLARFQPVAGESLSSLLPKFSDRLRFRKSKNQAQIAQDAWLDESYVSRLLSGERDNPSRDALILLGNWGLELAVEEVDEVLLAANYKPLVLPATLR
;
A
#
# COMPACT_ATOMS: atom_id res chain seq x y z
N MET A 1 11.88 -28.75 -8.17
CA MET A 1 12.20 -27.95 -7.00
C MET A 1 12.10 -26.47 -7.26
N THR A 2 12.52 -26.03 -8.41
CA THR A 2 12.49 -24.61 -8.71
C THR A 2 11.08 -24.03 -8.67
N SER A 3 10.09 -24.78 -9.12
CA SER A 3 8.73 -24.25 -9.10
C SER A 3 8.23 -24.09 -7.67
N LEU A 4 8.66 -24.94 -6.79
CA LEU A 4 8.32 -24.80 -5.38
C LEU A 4 8.95 -23.54 -4.79
N ASP A 5 10.18 -23.27 -5.15
CA ASP A 5 10.86 -22.10 -4.66
C ASP A 5 10.19 -20.82 -5.13
N LEU A 6 9.78 -20.82 -6.39
CA LEU A 6 9.06 -19.67 -6.91
C LEU A 6 7.73 -19.45 -6.20
N ALA A 7 7.01 -20.53 -5.93
CA ALA A 7 5.76 -20.42 -5.23
C ALA A 7 5.96 -19.86 -3.81
N ARG A 8 7.07 -20.20 -3.20
CA ARG A 8 7.37 -19.69 -1.88
C ARG A 8 7.68 -18.20 -1.88
N PHE A 9 8.40 -17.77 -2.89
CA PHE A 9 8.73 -16.36 -2.97
C PHE A 9 7.51 -15.47 -3.08
N GLN A 10 6.55 -15.89 -3.88
CA GLN A 10 5.37 -15.08 -4.09
C GLN A 10 4.58 -14.82 -2.82
N PRO A 11 4.29 -15.83 -2.00
CA PRO A 11 3.58 -15.56 -0.74
C PRO A 11 4.38 -14.68 0.21
N VAL A 12 5.68 -14.88 0.26
CA VAL A 12 6.52 -14.08 1.15
C VAL A 12 6.55 -12.63 0.72
N ALA A 13 6.73 -12.40 -0.57
CA ALA A 13 6.77 -11.06 -1.10
C ALA A 13 5.40 -10.42 -1.08
N GLY A 14 4.37 -11.25 -1.08
CA GLY A 14 3.04 -10.77 -1.33
C GLY A 14 2.19 -10.61 -0.09
N GLU A 15 2.60 -9.80 0.84
CA GLU A 15 1.63 -9.36 1.82
C GLU A 15 0.48 -8.73 1.06
N SER A 16 -0.76 -9.08 1.42
CA SER A 16 -1.91 -8.56 0.72
C SER A 16 -2.09 -7.08 1.00
N LEU A 17 -2.76 -6.40 0.08
CA LEU A 17 -3.05 -4.99 0.27
C LEU A 17 -3.86 -4.76 1.54
N SER A 18 -4.82 -5.63 1.82
CA SER A 18 -5.64 -5.50 3.02
C SER A 18 -4.84 -5.74 4.30
N SER A 19 -3.67 -6.33 4.20
CA SER A 19 -2.77 -6.51 5.33
C SER A 19 -1.82 -5.32 5.47
N LEU A 20 -1.28 -4.84 4.36
CA LEU A 20 -0.31 -3.76 4.37
C LEU A 20 -0.90 -2.43 4.79
N LEU A 21 -2.07 -2.09 4.26
CA LEU A 21 -2.64 -0.77 4.51
C LEU A 21 -2.95 -0.54 5.99
N PRO A 22 -3.60 -1.48 6.69
CA PRO A 22 -3.82 -1.28 8.12
C PRO A 22 -2.53 -1.22 8.92
N LYS A 23 -1.53 -2.00 8.52
CA LYS A 23 -0.24 -2.01 9.19
C LYS A 23 0.41 -0.64 9.13
N PHE A 24 0.44 -0.04 7.95
CA PHE A 24 1.02 1.29 7.78
C PHE A 24 0.19 2.37 8.47
N SER A 25 -1.12 2.25 8.44
CA SER A 25 -2.01 3.19 9.12
C SER A 25 -1.80 3.15 10.64
N ASP A 26 -1.71 1.96 11.19
CA ASP A 26 -1.49 1.80 12.63
C ASP A 26 -0.12 2.34 13.03
N ARG A 27 0.89 2.10 12.22
CA ARG A 27 2.23 2.62 12.49
C ARG A 27 2.23 4.14 12.55
N LEU A 28 1.55 4.77 11.62
CA LEU A 28 1.49 6.23 11.58
C LEU A 28 0.69 6.79 12.74
N ARG A 29 -0.42 6.15 13.08
CA ARG A 29 -1.22 6.58 14.22
C ARG A 29 -0.40 6.50 15.52
N PHE A 30 0.38 5.45 15.64
CA PHE A 30 1.22 5.28 16.81
C PHE A 30 2.32 6.34 16.89
N ARG A 31 2.92 6.67 15.75
CA ARG A 31 4.02 7.63 15.70
C ARG A 31 3.58 9.08 15.82
N LYS A 32 2.49 9.43 15.13
CA LYS A 32 2.11 10.83 14.96
C LYS A 32 0.69 11.13 15.40
N SER A 33 -0.02 10.16 15.93
CA SER A 33 -1.43 10.31 16.30
C SER A 33 -2.30 10.74 15.11
N LYS A 34 -1.88 10.42 13.89
CA LYS A 34 -2.60 10.78 12.69
C LYS A 34 -3.74 9.78 12.50
N ASN A 35 -4.97 10.27 12.52
CA ASN A 35 -6.13 9.41 12.40
C ASN A 35 -6.55 9.25 10.94
N GLN A 36 -7.56 8.41 10.74
CA GLN A 36 -8.00 8.06 9.38
C GLN A 36 -8.51 9.26 8.61
N ALA A 37 -9.21 10.18 9.28
CA ALA A 37 -9.71 11.38 8.63
C ALA A 37 -8.55 12.24 8.13
N GLN A 38 -7.50 12.36 8.92
CA GLN A 38 -6.33 13.13 8.51
C GLN A 38 -5.58 12.44 7.37
N ILE A 39 -5.48 11.12 7.43
CA ILE A 39 -4.88 10.36 6.33
C ILE A 39 -5.60 10.63 5.03
N ALA A 40 -6.92 10.56 5.05
CA ALA A 40 -7.72 10.82 3.85
C ALA A 40 -7.55 12.25 3.36
N GLN A 41 -7.57 13.20 4.27
CA GLN A 41 -7.42 14.60 3.91
C GLN A 41 -6.07 14.87 3.26
N ASP A 42 -5.01 14.33 3.84
CA ASP A 42 -3.66 14.53 3.31
C ASP A 42 -3.47 13.84 1.97
N ALA A 43 -4.19 12.74 1.75
CA ALA A 43 -4.13 12.01 0.50
C ALA A 43 -5.06 12.59 -0.57
N TRP A 44 -5.87 13.58 -0.20
CA TRP A 44 -6.84 14.19 -1.11
C TRP A 44 -7.89 13.17 -1.55
N LEU A 45 -8.25 12.27 -0.65
CA LEU A 45 -9.21 11.21 -0.90
C LEU A 45 -10.39 11.35 0.06
N ASP A 46 -11.52 10.79 -0.34
CA ASP A 46 -12.67 10.74 0.52
C ASP A 46 -12.44 9.80 1.70
N GLU A 47 -12.85 10.22 2.89
CA GLU A 47 -12.64 9.44 4.10
C GLU A 47 -13.34 8.08 4.03
N SER A 48 -14.55 8.04 3.48
CA SER A 48 -15.26 6.77 3.34
C SER A 48 -14.49 5.80 2.45
N TYR A 49 -13.89 6.32 1.38
CA TYR A 49 -13.10 5.51 0.47
C TYR A 49 -11.89 4.93 1.19
N VAL A 50 -11.17 5.78 1.93
CA VAL A 50 -10.00 5.34 2.70
C VAL A 50 -10.41 4.31 3.74
N SER A 51 -11.53 4.55 4.41
CA SER A 51 -12.05 3.61 5.41
C SER A 51 -12.27 2.23 4.80
N ARG A 52 -12.87 2.17 3.63
CA ARG A 52 -13.14 0.90 2.96
C ARG A 52 -11.86 0.21 2.50
N LEU A 53 -10.89 0.99 2.06
CA LEU A 53 -9.59 0.42 1.69
C LEU A 53 -8.90 -0.18 2.90
N LEU A 54 -8.87 0.55 4.00
CA LEU A 54 -8.18 0.09 5.21
C LEU A 54 -8.87 -1.10 5.85
N SER A 55 -10.18 -1.21 5.72
CA SER A 55 -10.93 -2.34 6.29
C SER A 55 -10.93 -3.57 5.39
N GLY A 56 -10.45 -3.43 4.16
CA GLY A 56 -10.47 -4.54 3.21
C GLY A 56 -11.78 -4.67 2.46
N GLU A 57 -12.73 -3.80 2.73
CA GLU A 57 -14.02 -3.82 2.03
C GLU A 57 -13.86 -3.51 0.55
N ARG A 58 -12.93 -2.61 0.25
CA ARG A 58 -12.63 -2.26 -1.12
C ARG A 58 -11.27 -2.84 -1.46
N ASP A 59 -11.23 -3.74 -2.41
CA ASP A 59 -10.03 -4.50 -2.72
C ASP A 59 -9.46 -4.20 -4.11
N ASN A 60 -10.00 -3.18 -4.78
CA ASN A 60 -9.56 -2.88 -6.14
C ASN A 60 -9.39 -1.37 -6.34
N PRO A 61 -8.49 -0.74 -5.58
CA PRO A 61 -8.26 0.70 -5.72
C PRO A 61 -7.49 1.00 -7.00
N SER A 62 -7.61 2.23 -7.49
CA SER A 62 -6.83 2.66 -8.62
C SER A 62 -5.37 2.88 -8.21
N ARG A 63 -4.49 2.83 -9.19
CA ARG A 63 -3.07 3.07 -8.95
C ARG A 63 -2.84 4.47 -8.39
N ASP A 64 -3.50 5.45 -8.96
CA ASP A 64 -3.35 6.84 -8.51
C ASP A 64 -3.80 7.01 -7.07
N ALA A 65 -4.91 6.39 -6.69
CA ALA A 65 -5.39 6.45 -5.31
C ALA A 65 -4.38 5.85 -4.36
N LEU A 66 -3.75 4.74 -4.74
CA LEU A 66 -2.75 4.11 -3.89
C LEU A 66 -1.50 4.97 -3.75
N ILE A 67 -1.09 5.64 -4.82
CA ILE A 67 0.06 6.54 -4.74
C ILE A 67 -0.24 7.71 -3.82
N LEU A 68 -1.42 8.32 -3.98
CA LEU A 68 -1.81 9.43 -3.12
C LEU A 68 -1.90 8.99 -1.66
N LEU A 69 -2.53 7.86 -1.43
CA LEU A 69 -2.68 7.34 -0.07
C LEU A 69 -1.33 7.00 0.54
N GLY A 70 -0.48 6.31 -0.19
CA GLY A 70 0.80 5.90 0.34
C GLY A 70 1.75 7.05 0.56
N ASN A 71 1.89 7.90 -0.44
CA ASN A 71 2.88 8.98 -0.38
C ASN A 71 2.46 10.10 0.56
N TRP A 72 1.22 10.54 0.50
CA TRP A 72 0.76 11.69 1.25
C TRP A 72 -0.02 11.32 2.50
N GLY A 73 -0.91 10.33 2.39
CA GLY A 73 -1.75 9.96 3.52
C GLY A 73 -0.98 9.20 4.58
N LEU A 74 -0.32 8.14 4.18
CA LEU A 74 0.40 7.25 5.08
C LEU A 74 1.85 7.66 5.28
N GLU A 75 2.33 8.62 4.53
CA GLU A 75 3.70 9.13 4.63
C GLU A 75 4.74 8.02 4.48
N LEU A 76 4.54 7.20 3.49
CA LEU A 76 5.42 6.06 3.24
C LEU A 76 6.66 6.48 2.48
N ALA A 77 7.76 5.77 2.71
CA ALA A 77 8.93 5.88 1.86
C ALA A 77 8.60 5.29 0.49
N VAL A 78 9.39 5.66 -0.53
CA VAL A 78 9.11 5.20 -1.88
C VAL A 78 9.12 3.68 -1.98
N GLU A 79 9.99 3.02 -1.23
CA GLU A 79 10.03 1.56 -1.23
C GLU A 79 8.76 0.95 -0.67
N GLU A 80 8.16 1.62 0.31
CA GLU A 80 6.92 1.14 0.90
C GLU A 80 5.73 1.40 -0.02
N VAL A 81 5.75 2.53 -0.73
CA VAL A 81 4.72 2.79 -1.74
C VAL A 81 4.80 1.73 -2.83
N ASP A 82 6.01 1.37 -3.24
CA ASP A 82 6.19 0.32 -4.24
C ASP A 82 5.66 -1.02 -3.74
N GLU A 83 5.86 -1.32 -2.46
CA GLU A 83 5.33 -2.52 -1.85
C GLU A 83 3.81 -2.58 -1.96
N VAL A 84 3.17 -1.45 -1.67
CA VAL A 84 1.71 -1.34 -1.77
C VAL A 84 1.25 -1.51 -3.21
N LEU A 85 1.95 -0.88 -4.15
CA LEU A 85 1.59 -0.98 -5.55
C LEU A 85 1.72 -2.41 -6.05
N LEU A 86 2.80 -3.08 -5.68
CA LEU A 86 3.01 -4.48 -6.07
C LEU A 86 1.94 -5.38 -5.47
N ALA A 87 1.54 -5.13 -4.23
CA ALA A 87 0.49 -5.91 -3.60
C ALA A 87 -0.84 -5.79 -4.33
N ALA A 88 -1.05 -4.67 -5.02
CA ALA A 88 -2.26 -4.44 -5.81
C ALA A 88 -2.07 -4.80 -7.28
N ASN A 89 -0.95 -5.43 -7.62
CA ASN A 89 -0.62 -5.85 -8.99
C ASN A 89 -0.38 -4.67 -9.94
N TYR A 90 0.11 -3.56 -9.40
CA TYR A 90 0.51 -2.41 -10.21
C TYR A 90 2.02 -2.34 -10.31
N LYS A 91 2.49 -1.64 -11.32
CA LYS A 91 3.92 -1.42 -11.46
C LYS A 91 4.42 -0.46 -10.38
N PRO A 92 5.60 -0.70 -9.84
CA PRO A 92 6.17 0.21 -8.84
C PRO A 92 6.56 1.54 -9.47
N LEU A 93 6.76 2.53 -8.61
CA LEU A 93 7.21 3.85 -9.05
C LEU A 93 8.65 3.80 -9.54
N VAL A 94 9.47 3.02 -8.84
CA VAL A 94 10.90 2.90 -9.18
C VAL A 94 11.12 1.56 -9.85
N LEU A 95 11.52 1.61 -11.12
CA LEU A 95 11.80 0.39 -11.86
C LEU A 95 13.20 -0.10 -11.52
N PRO A 96 13.38 -1.42 -11.45
CA PRO A 96 14.72 -1.95 -11.26
C PRO A 96 15.64 -1.55 -12.42
N ALA A 97 16.91 -1.36 -12.09
CA ALA A 97 17.88 -0.96 -13.11
C ALA A 97 17.96 -1.97 -14.25
N THR A 98 17.71 -3.23 -13.95
CA THR A 98 17.76 -4.28 -14.96
C THR A 98 16.69 -4.14 -16.02
N LEU A 99 15.68 -3.35 -15.79
CA LEU A 99 14.59 -3.18 -16.77
C LEU A 99 14.80 -2.01 -17.73
N ARG A 100 15.92 -1.33 -17.63
CA ARG A 100 16.20 -0.20 -18.49
C ARG A 100 16.83 -0.60 -19.80
#